data_dad521171b0806743d65598044e6b7bc
#
_entry.id   dad521171b0806743d65598044e6b7bc
#
_cell.length_a   1.000
_cell.length_b   1.000
_cell.length_c   1.000
_cell.angle_alpha   90.00
_cell.angle_beta   90.00
_cell.angle_gamma   90.00
#
_symmetry.space_group_name_H-M   'P 1'
#
loop_
_entity.id
_entity.type
_entity.pdbx_description
1 polymer ?
#
loop_
_entity_poly.entity_id
_entity_poly.type
_entity_poly.pdbx_seq_one_letter_code
_entity_poly.pdbx_strand_id
1 'polypeptide(L)'
;MVRVRFAPSPTGYLHIGGLRTALYNYLYAKKNDGKLILRIEDTDQNRLVDGAVNNLISTLSWTGIDFDEGPHISGDFGPYTQSERLSIYNDHIIKLINNGNAYACFYSEDRLNTIKSKNIPSDIVSEYDRRYRDIDSNEMIDRMRSENHVVRLKVPSDGMLTINDQIRGDIDFDLKLIQDQIIIKSDGYPTYHLASVIDDHHMRISHVIRGEEWIPSLPKHSLLYNAFGWSTPEFIHLPLLLNKDKSKLSKRQGDVAVEDYMKKGYLKEALINYVSLLGWHGSDNKEIYNLDELIDSFSVDRIRTSGAVFDIKKLTWFNQQYIKEHDSESLQTLINQSLSKKWNITIPMIDLLKESVDGINDFENELSIFFEYVPFKVDVNNKLFSKDIYNFLQILMNKIIDY
;
A
#
# COMPACT_ATOMS: atom_id res chain seq x y z
N MET A 1 -9.87 2.98 22.03
CA MET A 1 -8.97 1.98 21.40
C MET A 1 -8.68 2.44 19.99
N VAL A 2 -7.42 2.51 19.61
CA VAL A 2 -6.99 2.83 18.24
C VAL A 2 -7.39 1.69 17.31
N ARG A 3 -8.00 2.04 16.16
CA ARG A 3 -8.33 1.12 15.08
C ARG A 3 -8.00 1.79 13.76
N VAL A 4 -7.14 1.15 13.00
CA VAL A 4 -6.69 1.61 11.69
C VAL A 4 -6.93 0.53 10.64
N ARG A 5 -6.82 0.89 9.36
CA ARG A 5 -7.04 -0.07 8.29
C ARG A 5 -6.06 0.12 7.14
N PHE A 6 -5.63 -0.98 6.58
CA PHE A 6 -5.11 -1.03 5.22
C PHE A 6 -6.24 -1.49 4.30
N ALA A 7 -6.56 -0.68 3.29
CA ALA A 7 -7.76 -0.87 2.47
C ALA A 7 -7.41 -0.84 0.96
N PRO A 8 -6.71 -1.88 0.46
CA PRO A 8 -6.29 -1.93 -0.93
C PRO A 8 -7.42 -2.41 -1.86
N SER A 9 -7.38 -1.91 -3.11
CA SER A 9 -8.12 -2.52 -4.22
C SER A 9 -7.31 -3.67 -4.81
N PRO A 10 -7.89 -4.86 -5.07
CA PRO A 10 -7.17 -6.04 -5.55
C PRO A 10 -6.95 -5.98 -7.08
N THR A 11 -6.15 -5.02 -7.53
CA THR A 11 -5.88 -4.71 -8.94
C THR A 11 -4.50 -5.15 -9.42
N GLY A 12 -3.84 -6.05 -8.68
CA GLY A 12 -2.52 -6.60 -9.00
C GLY A 12 -1.59 -6.65 -7.79
N TYR A 13 -0.28 -6.75 -8.05
CA TYR A 13 0.78 -6.87 -7.04
C TYR A 13 0.86 -5.67 -6.09
N LEU A 14 1.33 -5.93 -4.87
CA LEU A 14 1.48 -4.90 -3.84
C LEU A 14 2.61 -3.92 -4.21
N HIS A 15 2.25 -2.67 -4.42
CA HIS A 15 3.21 -1.60 -4.68
C HIS A 15 3.93 -1.17 -3.39
N ILE A 16 5.21 -0.76 -3.48
CA ILE A 16 5.98 -0.24 -2.32
C ILE A 16 5.24 0.88 -1.57
N GLY A 17 4.52 1.75 -2.28
CA GLY A 17 3.66 2.77 -1.65
C GLY A 17 2.53 2.17 -0.81
N GLY A 18 1.94 1.06 -1.28
CA GLY A 18 0.94 0.30 -0.52
C GLY A 18 1.57 -0.37 0.70
N LEU A 19 2.74 -0.98 0.54
CA LEU A 19 3.50 -1.56 1.66
C LEU A 19 3.79 -0.51 2.73
N ARG A 20 4.26 0.70 2.35
CA ARG A 20 4.50 1.78 3.30
C ARG A 20 3.22 2.17 4.05
N THR A 21 2.10 2.28 3.34
CA THR A 21 0.82 2.59 3.96
C THR A 21 0.38 1.51 4.94
N ALA A 22 0.52 0.22 4.57
CA ALA A 22 0.24 -0.90 5.47
C ALA A 22 1.15 -0.88 6.71
N LEU A 23 2.47 -0.67 6.50
CA LEU A 23 3.46 -0.60 7.57
C LEU A 23 3.18 0.53 8.56
N TYR A 24 2.87 1.75 8.08
CA TYR A 24 2.59 2.87 8.98
C TYR A 24 1.30 2.67 9.80
N ASN A 25 0.27 2.07 9.19
CA ASN A 25 -0.91 1.63 9.92
C ASN A 25 -0.57 0.57 10.98
N TYR A 26 0.27 -0.41 10.63
CA TYR A 26 0.73 -1.45 11.55
C TYR A 26 1.52 -0.86 12.72
N LEU A 27 2.54 -0.04 12.45
CA LEU A 27 3.36 0.60 13.49
C LEU A 27 2.51 1.48 14.42
N TYR A 28 1.58 2.25 13.84
CA TYR A 28 0.68 3.09 14.62
C TYR A 28 -0.27 2.27 15.50
N ALA A 29 -0.84 1.19 14.97
CA ALA A 29 -1.70 0.29 15.73
C ALA A 29 -0.94 -0.35 16.89
N LYS A 30 0.20 -1.00 16.59
CA LYS A 30 0.98 -1.73 17.61
C LYS A 30 1.49 -0.81 18.71
N LYS A 31 1.99 0.38 18.37
CA LYS A 31 2.44 1.36 19.37
C LYS A 31 1.34 1.82 20.32
N ASN A 32 0.10 1.83 19.88
CA ASN A 32 -1.04 2.33 20.65
C ASN A 32 -1.93 1.20 21.20
N ASP A 33 -1.43 -0.04 21.28
CA ASP A 33 -2.22 -1.21 21.71
C ASP A 33 -3.57 -1.31 20.96
N GLY A 34 -3.55 -0.91 19.70
CA GLY A 34 -4.70 -0.84 18.80
C GLY A 34 -4.84 -2.05 17.90
N LYS A 35 -5.72 -1.94 16.90
CA LYS A 35 -5.99 -2.99 15.92
C LYS A 35 -5.76 -2.52 14.50
N LEU A 36 -5.18 -3.39 13.69
CA LEU A 36 -5.01 -3.22 12.25
C LEU A 36 -6.01 -4.11 11.50
N ILE A 37 -6.83 -3.51 10.65
CA ILE A 37 -7.85 -4.20 9.85
C ILE A 37 -7.40 -4.25 8.37
N LEU A 38 -7.53 -5.43 7.74
CA LEU A 38 -7.45 -5.56 6.29
C LEU A 38 -8.86 -5.48 5.72
N ARG A 39 -9.11 -4.50 4.82
CA ARG A 39 -10.36 -4.37 4.08
C ARG A 39 -10.09 -4.42 2.59
N ILE A 40 -10.76 -5.30 1.87
CA ILE A 40 -10.63 -5.39 0.41
C ILE A 40 -11.65 -4.48 -0.26
N GLU A 41 -11.16 -3.49 -1.02
CA GLU A 41 -11.98 -2.53 -1.74
C GLU A 41 -12.12 -2.94 -3.21
N ASP A 42 -13.05 -3.85 -3.46
CA ASP A 42 -13.31 -4.50 -4.75
C ASP A 42 -14.57 -3.99 -5.47
N THR A 43 -15.04 -2.81 -5.15
CA THR A 43 -16.26 -2.24 -5.75
C THR A 43 -16.14 -1.92 -7.24
N ASP A 44 -14.93 -1.86 -7.80
CA ASP A 44 -14.67 -1.77 -9.24
C ASP A 44 -14.38 -3.16 -9.83
N GLN A 45 -15.47 -3.89 -10.11
CA GLN A 45 -15.41 -5.28 -10.57
C GLN A 45 -14.67 -5.45 -11.92
N ASN A 46 -14.58 -4.40 -12.74
CA ASN A 46 -13.89 -4.45 -14.03
C ASN A 46 -12.35 -4.43 -13.90
N ARG A 47 -11.83 -4.07 -12.73
CA ARG A 47 -10.40 -3.95 -12.47
C ARG A 47 -9.85 -5.06 -11.58
N LEU A 48 -10.68 -6.02 -11.20
CA LEU A 48 -10.26 -7.15 -10.37
C LEU A 48 -9.28 -8.03 -11.13
N VAL A 49 -8.27 -8.52 -10.42
CA VAL A 49 -7.30 -9.49 -10.92
C VAL A 49 -7.42 -10.76 -10.10
N ASP A 50 -7.65 -11.88 -10.78
CA ASP A 50 -7.76 -13.17 -10.12
C ASP A 50 -6.51 -13.49 -9.29
N GLY A 51 -6.74 -13.97 -8.06
CA GLY A 51 -5.65 -14.30 -7.14
C GLY A 51 -4.98 -13.10 -6.45
N ALA A 52 -5.32 -11.84 -6.82
CA ALA A 52 -4.68 -10.65 -6.26
C ALA A 52 -4.85 -10.54 -4.74
N VAL A 53 -6.01 -10.93 -4.19
CA VAL A 53 -6.24 -10.90 -2.73
C VAL A 53 -5.33 -11.88 -2.00
N ASN A 54 -5.22 -13.12 -2.48
CA ASN A 54 -4.35 -14.13 -1.88
C ASN A 54 -2.86 -13.74 -1.98
N ASN A 55 -2.46 -13.20 -3.14
CA ASN A 55 -1.11 -12.67 -3.34
C ASN A 55 -0.83 -11.51 -2.37
N LEU A 56 -1.75 -10.57 -2.23
CA LEU A 56 -1.62 -9.45 -1.30
C LEU A 56 -1.43 -9.94 0.15
N ILE A 57 -2.27 -10.87 0.61
CA ILE A 57 -2.20 -11.43 1.96
C ILE A 57 -0.87 -12.15 2.18
N SER A 58 -0.45 -12.99 1.24
CA SER A 58 0.83 -13.72 1.35
C SER A 58 2.04 -12.78 1.34
N THR A 59 2.01 -11.74 0.51
CA THR A 59 3.08 -10.73 0.45
C THR A 59 3.18 -9.93 1.76
N LEU A 60 2.04 -9.50 2.32
CA LEU A 60 2.02 -8.80 3.61
C LEU A 60 2.47 -9.70 4.76
N SER A 61 2.02 -10.94 4.80
CA SER A 61 2.48 -11.94 5.79
C SER A 61 3.99 -12.19 5.70
N TRP A 62 4.54 -12.27 4.48
CA TRP A 62 6.00 -12.37 4.30
C TRP A 62 6.75 -11.19 4.91
N THR A 63 6.19 -9.97 4.84
CA THR A 63 6.83 -8.78 5.45
C THR A 63 6.74 -8.76 6.98
N GLY A 64 5.98 -9.67 7.61
CA GLY A 64 5.73 -9.66 9.05
C GLY A 64 4.64 -8.67 9.50
N ILE A 65 3.85 -8.13 8.57
CA ILE A 65 2.71 -7.28 8.89
C ILE A 65 1.48 -8.18 9.08
N ASP A 66 1.11 -8.39 10.34
CA ASP A 66 -0.05 -9.18 10.72
C ASP A 66 -1.27 -8.29 10.98
N PHE A 67 -2.44 -8.77 10.56
CA PHE A 67 -3.71 -8.10 10.78
C PHE A 67 -4.44 -8.70 11.97
N ASP A 68 -5.22 -7.89 12.66
CA ASP A 68 -6.07 -8.34 13.77
C ASP A 68 -7.45 -8.77 13.26
N GLU A 69 -7.92 -8.22 12.15
CA GLU A 69 -9.20 -8.52 11.49
C GLU A 69 -9.06 -8.41 9.97
N GLY A 70 -9.81 -9.20 9.23
CA GLY A 70 -9.76 -9.18 7.77
C GLY A 70 -10.47 -10.38 7.14
N PRO A 71 -10.52 -10.48 5.79
CA PRO A 71 -11.25 -11.54 5.10
C PRO A 71 -10.70 -12.94 5.37
N HIS A 72 -9.43 -13.08 5.77
CA HIS A 72 -8.76 -14.35 6.04
C HIS A 72 -8.69 -14.71 7.54
N ILE A 73 -9.04 -13.78 8.43
CA ILE A 73 -8.94 -13.98 9.89
C ILE A 73 -10.32 -13.90 10.54
N SER A 74 -11.29 -13.22 9.90
CA SER A 74 -12.57 -12.83 10.47
C SER A 74 -12.45 -11.68 11.49
N GLY A 75 -13.48 -11.42 12.28
CA GLY A 75 -13.59 -10.38 13.29
C GLY A 75 -15.02 -9.94 13.50
N ASP A 76 -15.22 -8.98 14.42
CA ASP A 76 -16.57 -8.58 14.88
C ASP A 76 -17.34 -7.69 13.88
N PHE A 77 -16.66 -7.10 12.88
CA PHE A 77 -17.21 -6.09 12.00
C PHE A 77 -17.26 -6.50 10.52
N GLY A 78 -17.12 -7.79 10.26
CA GLY A 78 -17.19 -8.35 8.90
C GLY A 78 -18.56 -8.17 8.21
N PRO A 79 -18.66 -8.52 6.93
CA PRO A 79 -17.56 -8.96 6.03
C PRO A 79 -16.53 -7.85 5.78
N TYR A 80 -15.29 -8.26 5.43
CA TYR A 80 -14.18 -7.32 5.18
C TYR A 80 -13.89 -7.12 3.69
N THR A 81 -14.74 -7.63 2.81
CA THR A 81 -14.72 -7.44 1.36
C THR A 81 -15.92 -6.59 0.97
N GLN A 82 -15.70 -5.50 0.26
CA GLN A 82 -16.76 -4.51 0.00
C GLN A 82 -17.91 -5.05 -0.87
N SER A 83 -17.62 -5.93 -1.83
CA SER A 83 -18.67 -6.57 -2.66
C SER A 83 -19.66 -7.42 -1.85
N GLU A 84 -19.26 -7.88 -0.67
CA GLU A 84 -20.13 -8.65 0.25
C GLU A 84 -21.01 -7.77 1.15
N ARG A 85 -20.88 -6.43 1.06
CA ARG A 85 -21.50 -5.44 1.94
C ARG A 85 -22.60 -4.60 1.24
N LEU A 86 -23.04 -4.96 0.04
CA LEU A 86 -23.95 -4.15 -0.78
C LEU A 86 -25.27 -3.83 -0.07
N SER A 87 -25.82 -4.74 0.73
CA SER A 87 -27.02 -4.47 1.51
C SER A 87 -26.82 -3.33 2.52
N ILE A 88 -25.67 -3.30 3.18
CA ILE A 88 -25.33 -2.24 4.15
C ILE A 88 -25.28 -0.89 3.44
N TYR A 89 -24.66 -0.82 2.25
CA TYR A 89 -24.60 0.42 1.50
C TYR A 89 -25.98 0.89 1.04
N ASN A 90 -26.83 -0.02 0.57
CA ASN A 90 -28.19 0.30 0.13
C ASN A 90 -29.04 0.88 1.27
N ASP A 91 -28.97 0.30 2.46
CA ASP A 91 -29.68 0.82 3.64
C ASP A 91 -29.25 2.26 3.98
N HIS A 92 -27.97 2.58 3.83
CA HIS A 92 -27.43 3.90 4.08
C HIS A 92 -27.78 4.90 2.98
N ILE A 93 -27.89 4.47 1.72
CA ILE A 93 -28.39 5.32 0.62
C ILE A 93 -29.81 5.76 0.86
N ILE A 94 -30.69 4.86 1.25
CA ILE A 94 -32.09 5.19 1.58
C ILE A 94 -32.15 6.23 2.72
N LYS A 95 -31.29 6.10 3.73
CA LYS A 95 -31.18 7.10 4.80
C LYS A 95 -30.73 8.46 4.27
N LEU A 96 -29.71 8.52 3.39
CA LEU A 96 -29.23 9.78 2.82
C LEU A 96 -30.31 10.47 1.97
N ILE A 97 -31.08 9.73 1.19
CA ILE A 97 -32.17 10.26 0.37
C ILE A 97 -33.29 10.79 1.26
N ASN A 98 -33.72 10.02 2.26
CA ASN A 98 -34.77 10.43 3.19
C ASN A 98 -34.38 11.70 3.99
N ASN A 99 -33.10 11.87 4.29
CA ASN A 99 -32.59 13.04 5.00
C ASN A 99 -32.28 14.23 4.06
N GLY A 100 -32.53 14.09 2.75
CA GLY A 100 -32.28 15.13 1.76
C GLY A 100 -30.81 15.40 1.47
N ASN A 101 -29.90 14.48 1.83
CA ASN A 101 -28.44 14.61 1.64
C ASN A 101 -27.93 13.91 0.37
N ALA A 102 -28.77 13.13 -0.29
CA ALA A 102 -28.48 12.49 -1.57
C ALA A 102 -29.72 12.50 -2.46
N TYR A 103 -29.53 12.29 -3.75
CA TYR A 103 -30.61 12.22 -4.71
C TYR A 103 -30.26 11.25 -5.86
N ALA A 104 -31.27 10.57 -6.39
CA ALA A 104 -31.12 9.70 -7.55
C ALA A 104 -31.29 10.47 -8.86
N CYS A 105 -30.45 10.16 -9.83
CA CYS A 105 -30.53 10.67 -11.19
C CYS A 105 -30.93 9.55 -12.11
N PHE A 106 -32.00 9.72 -12.85
CA PHE A 106 -32.57 8.68 -13.72
C PHE A 106 -32.12 8.89 -15.16
N TYR A 107 -31.68 7.80 -15.80
CA TYR A 107 -31.18 7.81 -17.16
C TYR A 107 -31.95 6.80 -18.03
N SER A 108 -32.36 7.25 -19.24
CA SER A 108 -32.65 6.30 -20.30
C SER A 108 -31.38 5.66 -20.83
N GLU A 109 -31.49 4.46 -21.40
CA GLU A 109 -30.35 3.78 -22.05
C GLU A 109 -29.73 4.64 -23.16
N ASP A 110 -30.55 5.34 -23.95
CA ASP A 110 -30.11 6.26 -25.00
C ASP A 110 -29.23 7.38 -24.45
N ARG A 111 -29.60 7.91 -23.28
CA ARG A 111 -28.80 8.95 -22.65
C ARG A 111 -27.47 8.44 -22.13
N LEU A 112 -27.46 7.27 -21.47
CA LEU A 112 -26.21 6.64 -21.01
C LEU A 112 -25.26 6.38 -22.18
N ASN A 113 -25.81 5.86 -23.29
CA ASN A 113 -25.05 5.62 -24.51
C ASN A 113 -24.54 6.94 -25.12
N THR A 114 -25.34 8.00 -25.10
CA THR A 114 -24.94 9.33 -25.58
C THR A 114 -23.82 9.92 -24.71
N ILE A 115 -23.93 9.82 -23.39
CA ILE A 115 -22.89 10.30 -22.46
C ILE A 115 -21.57 9.57 -22.72
N LYS A 116 -21.62 8.23 -22.85
CA LYS A 116 -20.43 7.39 -23.08
C LYS A 116 -19.82 7.64 -24.47
N SER A 117 -20.62 7.64 -25.52
CA SER A 117 -20.13 7.76 -26.91
C SER A 117 -19.59 9.13 -27.26
N LYS A 118 -20.15 10.19 -26.68
CA LYS A 118 -19.71 11.59 -26.89
C LYS A 118 -18.69 12.08 -25.89
N ASN A 119 -18.25 11.23 -24.92
CA ASN A 119 -17.35 11.61 -23.84
C ASN A 119 -17.75 12.93 -23.16
N ILE A 120 -19.04 13.08 -22.84
CA ILE A 120 -19.55 14.32 -22.25
C ILE A 120 -18.85 14.55 -20.89
N PRO A 121 -18.24 15.73 -20.65
CA PRO A 121 -17.59 16.04 -19.40
C PRO A 121 -18.50 15.87 -18.18
N SER A 122 -17.91 15.41 -17.08
CA SER A 122 -18.66 15.04 -15.85
C SER A 122 -19.34 16.24 -15.18
N ASP A 123 -18.80 17.45 -15.35
CA ASP A 123 -19.38 18.70 -14.88
C ASP A 123 -20.69 19.03 -15.60
N ILE A 124 -20.73 18.90 -16.93
CA ILE A 124 -21.94 19.08 -17.73
C ILE A 124 -23.00 18.05 -17.34
N VAL A 125 -22.61 16.79 -17.14
CA VAL A 125 -23.53 15.74 -16.68
C VAL A 125 -24.06 16.07 -15.29
N SER A 126 -23.20 16.51 -14.39
CA SER A 126 -23.58 16.85 -13.00
C SER A 126 -24.56 18.03 -12.98
N GLU A 127 -24.33 19.08 -13.78
CA GLU A 127 -25.22 20.22 -13.88
C GLU A 127 -26.61 19.82 -14.38
N TYR A 128 -26.66 18.98 -15.42
CA TYR A 128 -27.94 18.46 -15.91
C TYR A 128 -28.67 17.63 -14.86
N ASP A 129 -27.94 16.85 -14.05
CA ASP A 129 -28.51 15.95 -13.08
C ASP A 129 -29.08 16.68 -11.85
N ARG A 130 -28.63 17.89 -11.60
CA ARG A 130 -29.14 18.74 -10.52
C ARG A 130 -30.66 18.97 -10.58
N ARG A 131 -31.30 18.82 -11.72
CA ARG A 131 -32.77 18.87 -11.86
C ARG A 131 -33.50 17.85 -10.99
N TYR A 132 -32.83 16.76 -10.57
CA TYR A 132 -33.40 15.73 -9.73
C TYR A 132 -33.25 16.04 -8.22
N ARG A 133 -32.53 17.09 -7.84
CA ARG A 133 -32.20 17.38 -6.44
C ARG A 133 -33.42 17.62 -5.55
N ASP A 134 -34.52 18.09 -6.12
CA ASP A 134 -35.69 18.59 -5.36
C ASP A 134 -36.91 17.68 -5.58
N ILE A 135 -36.74 16.50 -6.13
CA ILE A 135 -37.80 15.48 -6.22
C ILE A 135 -38.07 14.94 -4.80
N ASP A 136 -39.33 14.70 -4.50
CA ASP A 136 -39.74 14.08 -3.23
C ASP A 136 -39.04 12.74 -2.99
N SER A 137 -38.63 12.49 -1.76
CA SER A 137 -37.83 11.29 -1.44
C SER A 137 -38.60 9.97 -1.64
N ASN A 138 -39.93 9.96 -1.40
CA ASN A 138 -40.74 8.75 -1.61
C ASN A 138 -40.90 8.47 -3.11
N GLU A 139 -41.22 9.51 -3.92
CA GLU A 139 -41.24 9.38 -5.37
C GLU A 139 -39.90 8.87 -5.91
N MET A 140 -38.79 9.43 -5.40
CA MET A 140 -37.44 9.06 -5.81
C MET A 140 -37.15 7.58 -5.50
N ILE A 141 -37.43 7.14 -4.29
CA ILE A 141 -37.22 5.75 -3.87
C ILE A 141 -38.10 4.77 -4.66
N ASP A 142 -39.36 5.13 -4.95
CA ASP A 142 -40.24 4.29 -5.75
C ASP A 142 -39.71 4.12 -7.20
N ARG A 143 -39.23 5.21 -7.79
CA ARG A 143 -38.63 5.17 -9.13
C ARG A 143 -37.32 4.39 -9.17
N MET A 144 -36.50 4.43 -8.12
CA MET A 144 -35.25 3.64 -8.03
C MET A 144 -35.46 2.14 -8.13
N ARG A 145 -36.68 1.63 -7.83
CA ARG A 145 -37.02 0.21 -7.93
C ARG A 145 -37.17 -0.30 -9.38
N SER A 146 -37.44 0.61 -10.31
CA SER A 146 -37.80 0.25 -11.69
C SER A 146 -37.00 0.97 -12.76
N GLU A 147 -36.36 2.09 -12.44
CA GLU A 147 -35.61 2.90 -13.39
C GLU A 147 -34.09 2.78 -13.18
N ASN A 148 -33.34 2.76 -14.27
CA ASN A 148 -31.87 2.86 -14.19
C ASN A 148 -31.46 4.20 -13.60
N HIS A 149 -30.64 4.19 -12.59
CA HIS A 149 -30.24 5.40 -11.87
C HIS A 149 -28.79 5.34 -11.37
N VAL A 150 -28.28 6.49 -11.03
CA VAL A 150 -27.11 6.67 -10.15
C VAL A 150 -27.56 7.50 -8.97
N VAL A 151 -26.86 7.42 -7.83
CA VAL A 151 -27.13 8.31 -6.69
C VAL A 151 -25.97 9.26 -6.52
N ARG A 152 -26.30 10.54 -6.28
CA ARG A 152 -25.35 11.63 -6.04
C ARG A 152 -25.45 12.16 -4.62
N LEU A 153 -24.30 12.52 -4.04
CA LEU A 153 -24.25 13.30 -2.81
C LEU A 153 -24.74 14.74 -3.10
N LYS A 154 -25.60 15.26 -2.27
CA LYS A 154 -26.10 16.64 -2.35
C LYS A 154 -25.14 17.57 -1.63
N VAL A 155 -24.21 18.17 -2.38
CA VAL A 155 -23.21 19.10 -1.82
C VAL A 155 -23.85 20.48 -1.60
N PRO A 156 -23.62 21.18 -0.46
CA PRO A 156 -24.05 22.57 -0.30
C PRO A 156 -23.47 23.47 -1.40
N SER A 157 -24.25 24.48 -1.83
CA SER A 157 -23.89 25.37 -2.94
C SER A 157 -22.78 26.36 -2.61
N ASP A 158 -22.53 26.59 -1.32
CA ASP A 158 -21.54 27.54 -0.81
C ASP A 158 -21.07 27.16 0.60
N GLY A 159 -20.04 27.85 1.08
CA GLY A 159 -19.45 27.63 2.39
C GLY A 159 -18.01 27.17 2.33
N MET A 160 -17.34 27.22 3.46
CA MET A 160 -16.00 26.68 3.68
C MET A 160 -16.07 25.48 4.59
N LEU A 161 -15.31 24.45 4.26
CA LEU A 161 -15.17 23.24 5.08
C LEU A 161 -13.69 23.07 5.49
N THR A 162 -13.41 23.25 6.77
CA THR A 162 -12.07 23.04 7.32
C THR A 162 -11.97 21.62 7.90
N ILE A 163 -10.95 20.89 7.52
CA ILE A 163 -10.70 19.51 8.00
C ILE A 163 -9.27 19.45 8.53
N ASN A 164 -9.12 18.98 9.75
CA ASN A 164 -7.80 18.82 10.35
C ASN A 164 -7.14 17.52 9.88
N ASP A 165 -5.87 17.62 9.49
CA ASP A 165 -4.96 16.51 9.22
C ASP A 165 -3.81 16.56 10.21
N GLN A 166 -3.51 15.44 10.87
CA GLN A 166 -2.49 15.41 11.94
C GLN A 166 -1.08 15.80 11.48
N ILE A 167 -0.78 15.66 10.18
CA ILE A 167 0.54 16.00 9.63
C ILE A 167 0.54 17.41 9.02
N ARG A 168 -0.59 17.83 8.43
CA ARG A 168 -0.68 19.02 7.59
C ARG A 168 -1.41 20.18 8.26
N GLY A 169 -2.02 19.92 9.43
CA GLY A 169 -2.89 20.90 10.10
C GLY A 169 -4.22 21.07 9.37
N ASP A 170 -4.82 22.23 9.52
CA ASP A 170 -6.12 22.54 8.95
C ASP A 170 -6.03 22.75 7.43
N ILE A 171 -6.92 22.06 6.70
CA ILE A 171 -7.04 22.16 5.24
C ILE A 171 -8.43 22.68 4.90
N ASP A 172 -8.47 23.79 4.20
CA ASP A 172 -9.69 24.49 3.81
C ASP A 172 -10.17 24.08 2.42
N PHE A 173 -11.46 23.83 2.28
CA PHE A 173 -12.12 23.49 1.02
C PHE A 173 -13.29 24.42 0.76
N ASP A 174 -13.29 25.09 -0.40
CA ASP A 174 -14.44 25.86 -0.88
C ASP A 174 -15.48 24.91 -1.48
N LEU A 175 -16.66 24.82 -0.86
CA LEU A 175 -17.73 23.93 -1.29
C LEU A 175 -18.26 24.25 -2.69
N LYS A 176 -18.12 25.51 -3.16
CA LYS A 176 -18.47 25.90 -4.54
C LYS A 176 -17.70 25.13 -5.60
N LEU A 177 -16.48 24.67 -5.27
CA LEU A 177 -15.62 23.90 -6.19
C LEU A 177 -15.92 22.41 -6.15
N ILE A 178 -16.80 21.95 -5.26
CA ILE A 178 -17.12 20.54 -5.09
C ILE A 178 -18.45 20.23 -5.79
N GLN A 179 -18.38 19.32 -6.75
CA GLN A 179 -19.56 18.87 -7.47
C GLN A 179 -20.33 17.79 -6.70
N ASP A 180 -21.61 17.64 -7.03
CA ASP A 180 -22.44 16.51 -6.58
C ASP A 180 -21.88 15.21 -7.15
N GLN A 181 -21.09 14.48 -6.34
CA GLN A 181 -20.41 13.29 -6.77
C GLN A 181 -21.35 12.07 -6.82
N ILE A 182 -21.14 11.20 -7.79
CA ILE A 182 -21.79 9.89 -7.80
C ILE A 182 -21.26 9.10 -6.60
N ILE A 183 -22.17 8.59 -5.77
CA ILE A 183 -21.89 7.75 -4.62
C ILE A 183 -22.38 6.31 -4.83
N ILE A 184 -23.44 6.09 -5.67
CA ILE A 184 -23.82 4.78 -6.21
C ILE A 184 -23.77 4.84 -7.73
N LYS A 185 -23.10 3.87 -8.32
CA LYS A 185 -22.95 3.69 -9.77
C LYS A 185 -24.20 3.03 -10.38
N SER A 186 -24.34 3.11 -11.71
CA SER A 186 -25.47 2.47 -12.44
C SER A 186 -25.49 0.94 -12.37
N ASP A 187 -24.39 0.31 -11.95
CA ASP A 187 -24.30 -1.13 -11.70
C ASP A 187 -24.74 -1.51 -10.27
N GLY A 188 -25.17 -0.53 -9.45
CA GLY A 188 -25.59 -0.72 -8.07
C GLY A 188 -24.44 -0.75 -7.05
N TYR A 189 -23.19 -0.74 -7.49
CA TYR A 189 -22.05 -0.68 -6.59
C TYR A 189 -21.78 0.74 -6.07
N PRO A 190 -21.38 0.89 -4.82
CA PRO A 190 -20.94 2.19 -4.29
C PRO A 190 -19.63 2.62 -4.96
N THR A 191 -19.43 3.93 -5.00
CA THR A 191 -18.09 4.45 -5.25
C THR A 191 -17.24 4.37 -3.98
N TYR A 192 -15.92 4.49 -4.14
CA TYR A 192 -14.96 4.53 -3.03
C TYR A 192 -15.40 5.49 -1.90
N HIS A 193 -15.93 6.66 -2.25
CA HIS A 193 -16.29 7.68 -1.26
C HIS A 193 -17.37 7.19 -0.28
N LEU A 194 -18.42 6.57 -0.78
CA LEU A 194 -19.50 6.06 0.07
C LEU A 194 -19.07 4.82 0.84
N ALA A 195 -18.51 3.83 0.13
CA ALA A 195 -18.13 2.56 0.74
C ALA A 195 -17.11 2.75 1.87
N SER A 196 -16.05 3.55 1.62
CA SER A 196 -15.01 3.79 2.61
C SER A 196 -15.55 4.46 3.87
N VAL A 197 -16.43 5.47 3.75
CA VAL A 197 -17.02 6.18 4.90
C VAL A 197 -17.92 5.26 5.72
N ILE A 198 -18.80 4.50 5.06
CA ILE A 198 -19.70 3.57 5.76
C ILE A 198 -18.88 2.48 6.48
N ASP A 199 -17.88 1.92 5.80
CA ASP A 199 -17.06 0.85 6.36
C ASP A 199 -16.19 1.34 7.50
N ASP A 200 -15.55 2.52 7.36
CA ASP A 200 -14.74 3.12 8.42
C ASP A 200 -15.60 3.36 9.69
N HIS A 201 -16.86 3.81 9.52
CA HIS A 201 -17.79 3.94 10.64
C HIS A 201 -18.16 2.59 11.26
N HIS A 202 -18.63 1.62 10.44
CA HIS A 202 -19.08 0.32 10.94
C HIS A 202 -17.95 -0.49 11.56
N MET A 203 -16.72 -0.41 11.00
CA MET A 203 -15.53 -1.06 11.53
C MET A 203 -14.88 -0.26 12.67
N ARG A 204 -15.51 0.86 13.09
CA ARG A 204 -15.05 1.74 14.18
C ARG A 204 -13.61 2.22 13.97
N ILE A 205 -13.27 2.59 12.75
CA ILE A 205 -11.95 3.14 12.44
C ILE A 205 -11.80 4.50 13.11
N SER A 206 -10.77 4.62 13.94
CA SER A 206 -10.46 5.85 14.67
C SER A 206 -9.52 6.78 13.90
N HIS A 207 -8.60 6.21 13.11
CA HIS A 207 -7.62 6.97 12.33
C HIS A 207 -7.53 6.43 10.91
N VAL A 208 -7.57 7.34 9.94
CA VAL A 208 -7.45 7.05 8.52
C VAL A 208 -6.06 7.47 8.04
N ILE A 209 -5.13 6.50 7.98
CA ILE A 209 -3.77 6.69 7.48
C ILE A 209 -3.73 6.22 6.02
N ARG A 210 -3.44 7.15 5.08
CA ARG A 210 -3.42 6.87 3.64
C ARG A 210 -2.55 7.87 2.87
N GLY A 211 -2.32 7.66 1.59
CA GLY A 211 -1.54 8.57 0.76
C GLY A 211 -2.22 9.94 0.55
N GLU A 212 -1.42 10.99 0.38
CA GLU A 212 -1.91 12.38 0.18
C GLU A 212 -2.69 12.58 -1.13
N GLU A 213 -2.58 11.66 -2.08
CA GLU A 213 -3.40 11.64 -3.28
C GLU A 213 -4.90 11.59 -3.00
N TRP A 214 -5.28 11.23 -1.78
CA TRP A 214 -6.66 11.16 -1.30
C TRP A 214 -7.15 12.44 -0.61
N ILE A 215 -6.30 13.46 -0.44
CA ILE A 215 -6.72 14.77 0.11
C ILE A 215 -7.91 15.37 -0.66
N PRO A 216 -7.99 15.33 -2.01
CA PRO A 216 -9.17 15.81 -2.73
C PRO A 216 -10.47 15.06 -2.43
N SER A 217 -10.40 13.91 -1.77
CA SER A 217 -11.57 13.14 -1.31
C SER A 217 -12.07 13.55 0.08
N LEU A 218 -11.24 14.23 0.88
CA LEU A 218 -11.58 14.62 2.25
C LEU A 218 -12.92 15.37 2.36
N PRO A 219 -13.19 16.43 1.56
CA PRO A 219 -14.44 17.18 1.72
C PRO A 219 -15.67 16.30 1.46
N LYS A 220 -15.59 15.37 0.51
CA LYS A 220 -16.68 14.42 0.21
C LYS A 220 -16.91 13.45 1.36
N HIS A 221 -15.84 12.92 1.96
CA HIS A 221 -15.91 12.05 3.11
C HIS A 221 -16.48 12.79 4.33
N SER A 222 -16.00 13.98 4.62
CA SER A 222 -16.50 14.82 5.72
C SER A 222 -17.98 15.16 5.54
N LEU A 223 -18.41 15.52 4.33
CA LEU A 223 -19.84 15.74 4.04
C LEU A 223 -20.68 14.48 4.25
N LEU A 224 -20.18 13.30 3.90
CA LEU A 224 -20.88 12.02 4.16
C LEU A 224 -20.98 11.72 5.65
N TYR A 225 -19.90 11.90 6.43
CA TYR A 225 -19.93 11.75 7.90
C TYR A 225 -20.97 12.69 8.51
N ASN A 226 -20.96 13.97 8.11
CA ASN A 226 -21.93 14.97 8.57
C ASN A 226 -23.37 14.59 8.18
N ALA A 227 -23.59 14.14 6.93
CA ALA A 227 -24.91 13.73 6.44
C ALA A 227 -25.50 12.53 7.19
N PHE A 228 -24.64 11.65 7.69
CA PHE A 228 -25.04 10.54 8.54
C PHE A 228 -25.13 10.91 10.04
N GLY A 229 -24.66 12.09 10.45
CA GLY A 229 -24.55 12.48 11.85
C GLY A 229 -23.47 11.71 12.61
N TRP A 230 -22.43 11.26 11.92
CA TRP A 230 -21.32 10.51 12.50
C TRP A 230 -20.11 11.40 12.78
N SER A 231 -19.34 11.04 13.81
CA SER A 231 -18.04 11.66 14.05
C SER A 231 -17.04 11.22 12.99
N THR A 232 -16.23 12.14 12.49
CA THR A 232 -15.13 11.85 11.59
C THR A 232 -13.98 11.17 12.33
N PRO A 233 -13.27 10.20 11.70
CA PRO A 233 -12.00 9.71 12.23
C PRO A 233 -10.93 10.81 12.10
N GLU A 234 -9.81 10.63 12.81
CA GLU A 234 -8.61 11.42 12.61
C GLU A 234 -7.97 11.11 11.26
N PHE A 235 -7.50 12.13 10.54
CA PHE A 235 -6.88 11.95 9.23
C PHE A 235 -5.37 12.15 9.27
N ILE A 236 -4.65 11.25 8.58
CA ILE A 236 -3.19 11.26 8.45
C ILE A 236 -2.84 10.98 6.99
N HIS A 237 -2.45 12.02 6.23
CA HIS A 237 -2.13 11.89 4.81
C HIS A 237 -0.63 11.85 4.58
N LEU A 238 -0.14 10.65 4.24
CA LEU A 238 1.28 10.36 4.00
C LEU A 238 1.76 11.02 2.70
N PRO A 239 3.01 11.55 2.67
CA PRO A 239 3.57 12.14 1.47
C PRO A 239 3.73 11.11 0.34
N LEU A 240 3.77 11.58 -0.92
CA LEU A 240 3.99 10.73 -2.08
C LEU A 240 5.38 10.08 -2.05
N LEU A 241 5.47 8.88 -2.61
CA LEU A 241 6.75 8.30 -3.00
C LEU A 241 7.12 8.80 -4.40
N LEU A 242 8.36 9.27 -4.53
CA LEU A 242 8.87 9.90 -5.74
C LEU A 242 10.07 9.12 -6.29
N ASN A 243 10.26 9.22 -7.58
CA ASN A 243 11.50 8.87 -8.25
C ASN A 243 12.59 9.92 -7.99
N LYS A 244 13.83 9.65 -8.41
CA LYS A 244 14.94 10.61 -8.31
C LYS A 244 14.71 11.91 -9.09
N ASP A 245 13.93 11.86 -10.17
CA ASP A 245 13.51 13.03 -10.97
C ASP A 245 12.32 13.79 -10.35
N LYS A 246 11.88 13.40 -9.13
CA LYS A 246 10.72 13.95 -8.40
C LYS A 246 9.36 13.65 -9.04
N SER A 247 9.29 12.83 -10.08
CA SER A 247 8.02 12.30 -10.57
C SER A 247 7.43 11.29 -9.58
N LYS A 248 6.11 11.08 -9.61
CA LYS A 248 5.45 10.06 -8.76
C LYS A 248 5.99 8.67 -9.10
N LEU A 249 6.38 7.91 -8.07
CA LEU A 249 6.83 6.52 -8.23
C LEU A 249 5.72 5.67 -8.89
N SER A 250 6.04 5.04 -10.02
CA SER A 250 5.06 4.27 -10.80
C SER A 250 5.69 3.04 -11.45
N LYS A 251 4.86 2.04 -11.76
CA LYS A 251 5.25 0.77 -12.39
C LYS A 251 5.97 0.93 -13.77
N ARG A 252 5.91 2.09 -14.40
CA ARG A 252 6.53 2.32 -15.72
C ARG A 252 8.04 2.56 -15.67
N GLN A 253 8.61 2.77 -14.49
CA GLN A 253 10.00 3.23 -14.31
C GLN A 253 10.89 2.24 -13.56
N GLY A 254 10.45 0.99 -13.39
CA GLY A 254 11.23 -0.07 -12.73
C GLY A 254 10.41 -0.91 -11.77
N ASP A 255 11.11 -1.74 -11.01
CA ASP A 255 10.47 -2.60 -10.00
C ASP A 255 9.88 -1.75 -8.89
N VAL A 256 8.60 -1.90 -8.68
CA VAL A 256 7.84 -1.20 -7.63
C VAL A 256 6.93 -2.16 -6.86
N ALA A 257 6.82 -3.40 -7.31
CA ALA A 257 6.12 -4.46 -6.61
C ALA A 257 7.00 -5.06 -5.51
N VAL A 258 6.42 -5.36 -4.37
CA VAL A 258 7.12 -5.99 -3.24
C VAL A 258 7.67 -7.34 -3.64
N GLU A 259 6.92 -8.10 -4.44
CA GLU A 259 7.28 -9.41 -4.96
C GLU A 259 8.54 -9.40 -5.85
N ASP A 260 8.84 -8.26 -6.49
CA ASP A 260 10.06 -8.13 -7.28
C ASP A 260 11.31 -8.13 -6.38
N TYR A 261 11.22 -7.50 -5.20
CA TYR A 261 12.30 -7.51 -4.21
C TYR A 261 12.44 -8.87 -3.53
N MET A 262 11.33 -9.54 -3.23
CA MET A 262 11.34 -10.93 -2.73
C MET A 262 12.10 -11.84 -3.71
N LYS A 263 11.75 -11.79 -5.00
CA LYS A 263 12.39 -12.60 -6.06
C LYS A 263 13.88 -12.27 -6.25
N LYS A 264 14.28 -11.04 -5.98
CA LYS A 264 15.69 -10.60 -6.05
C LYS A 264 16.50 -10.98 -4.81
N GLY A 265 15.89 -11.61 -3.81
CA GLY A 265 16.57 -12.06 -2.60
C GLY A 265 16.82 -10.96 -1.58
N TYR A 266 15.98 -9.90 -1.58
CA TYR A 266 16.02 -8.93 -0.48
C TYR A 266 15.42 -9.55 0.78
N LEU A 267 16.04 -9.28 1.92
CA LEU A 267 15.51 -9.65 3.23
C LEU A 267 14.31 -8.77 3.60
N LYS A 268 13.29 -9.38 4.19
CA LYS A 268 12.08 -8.66 4.61
C LYS A 268 12.38 -7.57 5.62
N GLU A 269 13.30 -7.81 6.54
CA GLU A 269 13.75 -6.88 7.57
C GLU A 269 14.35 -5.62 6.93
N ALA A 270 15.22 -5.78 5.95
CA ALA A 270 15.83 -4.69 5.20
C ALA A 270 14.80 -3.86 4.45
N LEU A 271 13.85 -4.54 3.78
CA LEU A 271 12.78 -3.86 3.04
C LEU A 271 11.87 -3.07 3.97
N ILE A 272 11.43 -3.66 5.09
CA ILE A 272 10.55 -3.02 6.08
C ILE A 272 11.25 -1.81 6.70
N ASN A 273 12.50 -1.96 7.13
CA ASN A 273 13.24 -0.85 7.71
C ASN A 273 13.44 0.28 6.69
N TYR A 274 13.87 -0.02 5.47
CA TYR A 274 14.02 1.01 4.44
C TYR A 274 12.70 1.72 4.12
N VAL A 275 11.61 0.96 3.96
CA VAL A 275 10.28 1.51 3.67
C VAL A 275 9.76 2.37 4.82
N SER A 276 10.06 2.03 6.08
CA SER A 276 9.68 2.85 7.22
C SER A 276 10.30 4.25 7.20
N LEU A 277 11.50 4.39 6.65
CA LEU A 277 12.21 5.67 6.55
C LEU A 277 11.79 6.51 5.33
N LEU A 278 10.89 6.00 4.49
CA LEU A 278 10.36 6.75 3.35
C LEU A 278 9.29 7.77 3.78
N GLY A 279 9.74 8.89 4.29
CA GLY A 279 8.89 9.99 4.76
C GLY A 279 8.76 10.08 6.28
N TRP A 280 9.37 9.18 7.03
CA TRP A 280 9.46 9.21 8.49
C TRP A 280 10.94 9.13 8.93
N HIS A 281 11.25 9.56 10.15
CA HIS A 281 12.56 9.39 10.77
C HIS A 281 12.41 9.22 12.29
N GLY A 282 13.34 8.48 12.88
CA GLY A 282 13.43 8.34 14.35
C GLY A 282 13.81 9.62 15.07
N SER A 283 13.92 9.53 16.40
CA SER A 283 14.35 10.65 17.26
C SER A 283 15.85 10.92 17.20
N ASP A 284 16.60 9.94 16.79
CA ASP A 284 18.06 9.91 16.66
C ASP A 284 18.46 9.78 15.18
N ASN A 285 19.75 9.70 14.93
CA ASN A 285 20.29 9.48 13.59
C ASN A 285 20.42 7.99 13.24
N LYS A 286 19.75 7.10 13.97
CA LYS A 286 19.73 5.67 13.71
C LYS A 286 19.02 5.39 12.37
N GLU A 287 19.59 4.52 11.57
CA GLU A 287 18.98 4.07 10.29
C GLU A 287 18.57 2.60 10.33
N ILE A 288 19.29 1.75 11.06
CA ILE A 288 19.00 0.32 11.16
C ILE A 288 18.10 0.04 12.36
N TYR A 289 16.90 -0.47 12.13
CA TYR A 289 15.89 -0.77 13.14
C TYR A 289 15.31 -2.15 12.93
N ASN A 290 15.23 -2.97 13.97
CA ASN A 290 14.34 -4.12 13.92
C ASN A 290 12.87 -3.67 14.05
N LEU A 291 11.92 -4.60 13.87
CA LEU A 291 10.50 -4.27 13.84
C LEU A 291 9.99 -3.73 15.19
N ASP A 292 10.44 -4.29 16.31
CA ASP A 292 10.04 -3.83 17.65
C ASP A 292 10.55 -2.41 17.92
N GLU A 293 11.81 -2.13 17.56
CA GLU A 293 12.37 -0.78 17.63
C GLU A 293 11.63 0.23 16.75
N LEU A 294 11.15 -0.21 15.56
CA LEU A 294 10.31 0.64 14.71
C LEU A 294 8.98 0.95 15.39
N ILE A 295 8.32 -0.05 16.00
CA ILE A 295 7.08 0.14 16.75
C ILE A 295 7.30 1.15 17.88
N ASP A 296 8.34 0.96 18.68
CA ASP A 296 8.64 1.82 19.82
C ASP A 296 9.00 3.25 19.42
N SER A 297 9.69 3.43 18.30
CA SER A 297 10.17 4.73 17.84
C SER A 297 9.15 5.50 17.00
N PHE A 298 8.16 4.81 16.41
CA PHE A 298 7.23 5.41 15.44
C PHE A 298 6.41 6.55 16.09
N SER A 299 6.32 7.69 15.40
CA SER A 299 5.48 8.83 15.80
C SER A 299 5.00 9.57 14.56
N VAL A 300 3.72 9.94 14.55
CA VAL A 300 3.09 10.69 13.46
C VAL A 300 3.74 12.06 13.29
N ASP A 301 4.12 12.72 14.39
CA ASP A 301 4.75 14.05 14.38
C ASP A 301 6.08 14.11 13.61
N ARG A 302 6.69 12.95 13.35
CA ARG A 302 7.95 12.83 12.61
C ARG A 302 7.76 12.44 11.16
N ILE A 303 6.52 12.32 10.71
CA ILE A 303 6.22 12.12 9.29
C ILE A 303 6.37 13.47 8.59
N ARG A 304 7.18 13.51 7.54
CA ARG A 304 7.41 14.72 6.74
C ARG A 304 6.22 14.97 5.82
N THR A 305 5.96 16.23 5.50
CA THR A 305 4.94 16.63 4.52
C THR A 305 5.44 16.55 3.08
N SER A 306 6.76 16.60 2.87
CA SER A 306 7.39 16.54 1.54
C SER A 306 7.50 15.12 1.02
N GLY A 307 7.38 14.94 -0.29
CA GLY A 307 7.54 13.63 -0.95
C GLY A 307 8.87 12.96 -0.64
N ALA A 308 8.85 11.64 -0.47
CA ALA A 308 10.02 10.83 -0.16
C ALA A 308 10.56 10.15 -1.42
N VAL A 309 11.85 10.33 -1.70
CA VAL A 309 12.50 9.74 -2.87
C VAL A 309 12.86 8.28 -2.58
N PHE A 310 12.38 7.36 -3.44
CA PHE A 310 12.79 5.97 -3.42
C PHE A 310 14.16 5.83 -4.12
N ASP A 311 15.15 5.31 -3.39
CA ASP A 311 16.48 5.04 -3.92
C ASP A 311 16.85 3.57 -3.75
N ILE A 312 16.90 2.84 -4.86
CA ILE A 312 17.26 1.42 -4.89
C ILE A 312 18.67 1.18 -4.33
N LYS A 313 19.64 2.08 -4.55
CA LYS A 313 20.99 1.93 -4.03
C LYS A 313 20.99 1.97 -2.49
N LYS A 314 20.14 2.83 -1.91
CA LYS A 314 19.99 2.89 -0.45
C LYS A 314 19.32 1.61 0.08
N LEU A 315 18.29 1.10 -0.60
CA LEU A 315 17.68 -0.19 -0.23
C LEU A 315 18.69 -1.34 -0.31
N THR A 316 19.51 -1.42 -1.37
CA THR A 316 20.58 -2.43 -1.48
C THR A 316 21.57 -2.32 -0.32
N TRP A 317 21.98 -1.10 0.03
CA TRP A 317 22.84 -0.89 1.22
C TRP A 317 22.20 -1.41 2.51
N PHE A 318 20.89 -1.13 2.73
CA PHE A 318 20.16 -1.72 3.86
C PHE A 318 20.23 -3.23 3.83
N ASN A 319 19.97 -3.84 2.67
CA ASN A 319 19.98 -5.30 2.54
C ASN A 319 21.35 -5.90 2.89
N GLN A 320 22.44 -5.28 2.42
CA GLN A 320 23.81 -5.66 2.79
C GLN A 320 24.04 -5.61 4.30
N GLN A 321 23.59 -4.51 4.99
CA GLN A 321 23.77 -4.40 6.45
C GLN A 321 23.03 -5.54 7.17
N TYR A 322 21.79 -5.84 6.78
CA TYR A 322 21.03 -6.92 7.38
C TYR A 322 21.64 -8.29 7.11
N ILE A 323 22.17 -8.54 5.90
CA ILE A 323 22.87 -9.80 5.57
C ILE A 323 24.11 -9.97 6.47
N LYS A 324 24.91 -8.91 6.64
CA LYS A 324 26.13 -8.94 7.48
C LYS A 324 25.83 -9.25 8.95
N GLU A 325 24.78 -8.66 9.48
CA GLU A 325 24.36 -8.85 10.87
C GLU A 325 23.55 -10.13 11.10
N HIS A 326 23.07 -10.76 9.99
CA HIS A 326 22.22 -11.94 10.09
C HIS A 326 22.97 -13.13 10.67
N ASP A 327 22.29 -13.92 11.49
CA ASP A 327 22.79 -15.21 11.96
C ASP A 327 23.08 -16.16 10.78
N SER A 328 24.29 -16.69 10.74
CA SER A 328 24.76 -17.47 9.58
C SER A 328 24.07 -18.83 9.42
N GLU A 329 23.53 -19.43 10.50
CA GLU A 329 22.73 -20.66 10.42
C GLU A 329 21.37 -20.40 9.77
N SER A 330 20.70 -19.32 10.19
CA SER A 330 19.44 -18.89 9.58
C SER A 330 19.65 -18.44 8.12
N LEU A 331 20.76 -17.75 7.85
CA LEU A 331 21.13 -17.33 6.50
C LEU A 331 21.39 -18.55 5.59
N GLN A 332 22.06 -19.61 6.11
CA GLN A 332 22.24 -20.87 5.38
C GLN A 332 20.91 -21.47 4.92
N THR A 333 19.90 -21.42 5.78
CA THR A 333 18.57 -21.92 5.44
C THR A 333 17.95 -21.15 4.29
N LEU A 334 18.01 -19.81 4.31
CA LEU A 334 17.51 -18.94 3.24
C LEU A 334 18.26 -19.17 1.92
N ILE A 335 19.59 -19.26 1.99
CA ILE A 335 20.43 -19.52 0.82
C ILE A 335 20.07 -20.89 0.20
N ASN A 336 19.99 -21.95 1.00
CA ASN A 336 19.62 -23.28 0.51
C ASN A 336 18.25 -23.33 -0.17
N GLN A 337 17.30 -22.49 0.24
CA GLN A 337 15.98 -22.38 -0.40
C GLN A 337 16.04 -21.64 -1.74
N SER A 338 17.00 -20.71 -1.90
CA SER A 338 17.14 -19.89 -3.11
C SER A 338 18.00 -20.53 -4.20
N LEU A 339 18.91 -21.43 -3.82
CA LEU A 339 19.85 -22.07 -4.76
C LEU A 339 19.15 -22.95 -5.79
N SER A 340 19.59 -22.82 -7.03
CA SER A 340 19.22 -23.77 -8.10
C SER A 340 19.98 -25.10 -8.00
N LYS A 341 21.14 -25.12 -7.36
CA LYS A 341 22.07 -26.23 -7.24
C LYS A 341 22.12 -26.78 -5.82
N LYS A 342 22.30 -28.09 -5.69
CA LYS A 342 22.43 -28.75 -4.38
C LYS A 342 23.91 -28.81 -3.97
N TRP A 343 24.38 -27.74 -3.35
CA TRP A 343 25.72 -27.66 -2.77
C TRP A 343 25.69 -27.93 -1.26
N ASN A 344 26.77 -28.50 -0.71
CA ASN A 344 26.93 -28.64 0.72
C ASN A 344 27.58 -27.38 1.29
N ILE A 345 26.76 -26.37 1.57
CA ILE A 345 27.21 -25.07 2.06
C ILE A 345 27.53 -25.17 3.55
N THR A 346 28.67 -24.63 3.96
CA THR A 346 29.08 -24.55 5.35
C THR A 346 29.00 -23.12 5.88
N ILE A 347 28.89 -22.98 7.21
CA ILE A 347 28.85 -21.66 7.87
C ILE A 347 30.11 -20.81 7.53
N PRO A 348 31.35 -21.33 7.54
CA PRO A 348 32.53 -20.54 7.15
C PRO A 348 32.47 -19.99 5.72
N MET A 349 31.84 -20.71 4.76
CA MET A 349 31.65 -20.17 3.40
C MET A 349 30.69 -18.96 3.42
N ILE A 350 29.62 -19.03 4.17
CA ILE A 350 28.66 -17.94 4.34
C ILE A 350 29.33 -16.73 4.99
N ASP A 351 30.05 -16.95 6.10
CA ASP A 351 30.75 -15.88 6.82
C ASP A 351 31.80 -15.17 5.97
N LEU A 352 32.42 -15.89 5.05
CA LEU A 352 33.37 -15.30 4.10
C LEU A 352 32.67 -14.43 3.05
N LEU A 353 31.50 -14.85 2.58
CA LEU A 353 30.83 -14.24 1.43
C LEU A 353 29.82 -13.14 1.81
N LYS A 354 29.26 -13.18 3.02
CA LYS A 354 28.20 -12.21 3.44
C LYS A 354 28.62 -10.75 3.39
N GLU A 355 29.92 -10.46 3.35
CA GLU A 355 30.44 -9.10 3.21
C GLU A 355 30.41 -8.57 1.75
N SER A 356 30.30 -9.48 0.74
CA SER A 356 30.43 -9.14 -0.68
C SER A 356 29.13 -9.21 -1.47
N VAL A 357 28.02 -9.67 -0.87
CA VAL A 357 26.75 -9.88 -1.56
C VAL A 357 25.75 -8.76 -1.31
N ASP A 358 24.93 -8.46 -2.29
CA ASP A 358 23.85 -7.47 -2.22
C ASP A 358 22.49 -8.11 -1.82
N GLY A 359 22.32 -9.41 -2.09
CA GLY A 359 21.11 -10.17 -1.83
C GLY A 359 21.35 -11.67 -1.68
N ILE A 360 20.32 -12.39 -1.20
CA ILE A 360 20.41 -13.85 -1.00
C ILE A 360 20.73 -14.58 -2.30
N ASN A 361 20.21 -14.12 -3.42
CA ASN A 361 20.43 -14.78 -4.72
C ASN A 361 21.88 -14.66 -5.23
N ASP A 362 22.62 -13.65 -4.76
CA ASP A 362 24.01 -13.45 -5.19
C ASP A 362 24.93 -14.52 -4.64
N PHE A 363 24.54 -15.16 -3.52
CA PHE A 363 25.30 -16.26 -2.94
C PHE A 363 25.54 -17.41 -3.93
N GLU A 364 24.62 -17.68 -4.86
CA GLU A 364 24.81 -18.76 -5.84
C GLU A 364 26.04 -18.51 -6.72
N ASN A 365 26.21 -17.28 -7.18
CA ASN A 365 27.35 -16.90 -8.01
C ASN A 365 28.65 -16.95 -7.18
N GLU A 366 28.64 -16.37 -5.99
CA GLU A 366 29.83 -16.31 -5.12
C GLU A 366 30.25 -17.70 -4.61
N LEU A 367 29.30 -18.56 -4.24
CA LEU A 367 29.55 -19.92 -3.81
C LEU A 367 30.12 -20.81 -4.93
N SER A 368 29.88 -20.45 -6.19
CA SER A 368 30.42 -21.23 -7.33
C SER A 368 31.93 -21.44 -7.28
N ILE A 369 32.66 -20.50 -6.67
CA ILE A 369 34.12 -20.59 -6.49
C ILE A 369 34.56 -21.82 -5.67
N PHE A 370 33.70 -22.32 -4.77
CA PHE A 370 34.01 -23.48 -3.93
C PHE A 370 33.61 -24.81 -4.57
N PHE A 371 32.68 -24.80 -5.52
CA PHE A 371 32.04 -26.02 -6.06
C PHE A 371 32.23 -26.21 -7.56
N GLU A 372 32.62 -25.18 -8.28
CA GLU A 372 32.77 -25.21 -9.73
C GLU A 372 34.18 -24.81 -10.16
N TYR A 373 34.68 -25.48 -11.19
CA TYR A 373 35.94 -25.05 -11.81
C TYR A 373 35.69 -23.77 -12.61
N VAL A 374 36.05 -22.62 -12.05
CA VAL A 374 36.04 -21.34 -12.76
C VAL A 374 37.44 -21.12 -13.33
N PRO A 375 37.67 -21.16 -14.67
CA PRO A 375 38.96 -20.84 -15.23
C PRO A 375 39.26 -19.37 -14.99
N PHE A 376 40.14 -19.09 -14.03
CA PHE A 376 40.63 -17.73 -13.78
C PHE A 376 41.45 -17.26 -15.00
N LYS A 377 40.93 -16.30 -15.74
CA LYS A 377 41.79 -15.47 -16.62
C LYS A 377 42.49 -14.44 -15.72
N VAL A 378 43.67 -14.80 -15.24
CA VAL A 378 44.54 -13.84 -14.56
C VAL A 378 45.08 -12.91 -15.61
N ASP A 379 44.69 -11.66 -15.57
CA ASP A 379 45.38 -10.61 -16.32
C ASP A 379 46.73 -10.38 -15.60
N VAL A 380 47.79 -11.03 -16.16
CA VAL A 380 49.14 -11.01 -15.58
C VAL A 380 49.76 -9.62 -15.54
N ASN A 381 49.12 -8.63 -16.17
CA ASN A 381 49.53 -7.22 -16.15
C ASN A 381 48.96 -6.40 -15.01
N ASN A 382 48.09 -6.98 -14.17
CA ASN A 382 47.56 -6.26 -13.04
C ASN A 382 48.57 -6.24 -11.88
N LYS A 383 49.14 -5.07 -11.57
CA LYS A 383 50.15 -4.84 -10.52
C LYS A 383 49.77 -5.34 -9.12
N LEU A 384 48.54 -5.76 -8.92
CA LEU A 384 48.01 -6.32 -7.66
C LEU A 384 48.37 -7.81 -7.49
N PHE A 385 48.76 -8.54 -8.54
CA PHE A 385 49.13 -9.96 -8.43
C PHE A 385 50.63 -10.11 -8.56
N SER A 386 51.34 -10.05 -7.44
CA SER A 386 52.72 -10.45 -7.36
C SER A 386 52.83 -11.99 -7.52
N LYS A 387 53.98 -12.46 -8.01
CA LYS A 387 54.31 -13.89 -8.13
C LYS A 387 54.12 -14.65 -6.80
N ASP A 388 54.25 -13.93 -5.68
CA ASP A 388 54.09 -14.45 -4.33
C ASP A 388 52.61 -14.70 -3.96
N ILE A 389 51.69 -13.86 -4.40
CA ILE A 389 50.26 -14.06 -4.25
C ILE A 389 49.78 -15.24 -5.09
N TYR A 390 50.26 -15.41 -6.29
CA TYR A 390 49.97 -16.58 -7.15
C TYR A 390 50.43 -17.88 -6.49
N ASN A 391 51.65 -17.93 -5.95
CA ASN A 391 52.19 -19.08 -5.23
C ASN A 391 51.42 -19.37 -3.96
N PHE A 392 51.01 -18.36 -3.22
CA PHE A 392 50.16 -18.49 -2.02
C PHE A 392 48.79 -19.06 -2.35
N LEU A 393 48.13 -18.59 -3.41
CA LEU A 393 46.84 -19.10 -3.86
C LEU A 393 46.95 -20.57 -4.36
N GLN A 394 48.03 -20.93 -5.04
CA GLN A 394 48.27 -22.32 -5.41
C GLN A 394 48.49 -23.26 -4.21
N ILE A 395 49.19 -22.78 -3.19
CA ILE A 395 49.39 -23.54 -1.94
C ILE A 395 48.05 -23.71 -1.21
N LEU A 396 47.25 -22.66 -1.20
CA LEU A 396 45.90 -22.66 -0.58
C LEU A 396 44.96 -23.62 -1.31
N MET A 397 44.93 -23.59 -2.65
CA MET A 397 44.14 -24.49 -3.50
C MET A 397 44.55 -25.96 -3.28
N ASN A 398 45.83 -26.26 -3.24
CA ASN A 398 46.31 -27.64 -3.00
C ASN A 398 45.94 -28.12 -1.60
N LYS A 399 45.95 -27.26 -0.57
CA LYS A 399 45.48 -27.62 0.77
C LYS A 399 43.97 -27.81 0.88
N ILE A 400 43.17 -27.17 0.04
CA ILE A 400 41.69 -27.32 0.01
C ILE A 400 41.29 -28.60 -0.74
N ILE A 401 42.10 -29.05 -1.73
CA ILE A 401 41.85 -30.28 -2.50
C ILE A 401 42.21 -31.54 -1.68
N ASP A 402 43.14 -31.46 -0.73
CA ASP A 402 43.57 -32.53 0.14
C ASP A 402 42.68 -32.74 1.38
N TYR A 403 41.60 -32.00 1.53
CA TYR A 403 40.54 -32.13 2.52
C TYR A 403 39.21 -32.59 1.90
#